data_469be94f84e9185491a554d7055230d0
#
_entry.id   469be94f84e9185491a554d7055230d0
#
_cell.length_a   1.000
_cell.length_b   1.000
_cell.length_c   1.000
_cell.angle_alpha   90.00
_cell.angle_beta   90.00
_cell.angle_gamma   90.00
#
_symmetry.space_group_name_H-M   'P 1'
#
loop_
_entity.id
_entity.type
_entity.pdbx_description
1 polymer ?
#
loop_
_entity_poly.entity_id
_entity_poly.type
_entity_poly.pdbx_seq_one_letter_code
_entity_poly.pdbx_strand_id
1 'polypeptide(L)'
;RDVAPSRGLGDVYKRQTQYCDGKQVQCRNRGWMTQWGSKALGDQGYSAIEILRTFYGNDMYINVAEAISGIPASWPGYDLDIGASGNKVRQIQEQLNTIAEAYPAVPVVTADGIYGPETQNSVRIFQSIFGLDQTGIVDYPTWYKIQEIYVAVSRIAELR
;
A
#
# COMPACT_ATOMS: atom_id res chain seq x y z
N ARG A 1 22.89 -24.04 -7.56
CA ARG A 1 21.89 -23.05 -8.06
C ARG A 1 21.16 -22.54 -6.85
N ASP A 2 21.74 -21.53 -6.22
CA ASP A 2 21.14 -20.92 -5.06
C ASP A 2 20.11 -19.91 -5.53
N VAL A 3 18.86 -20.35 -5.57
CA VAL A 3 17.74 -19.44 -5.49
C VAL A 3 17.73 -18.94 -4.04
N ALA A 4 18.44 -17.85 -3.79
CA ALA A 4 18.34 -17.19 -2.50
C ALA A 4 16.88 -16.75 -2.35
N PRO A 5 16.18 -17.21 -1.31
CA PRO A 5 14.85 -16.72 -1.03
C PRO A 5 14.95 -15.21 -0.80
N SER A 6 13.96 -14.47 -1.29
CA SER A 6 13.86 -13.03 -1.05
C SER A 6 13.92 -12.78 0.45
N ARG A 7 15.02 -12.27 0.93
CA ARG A 7 15.26 -12.09 2.36
C ARG A 7 15.49 -10.62 2.63
N GLY A 8 14.40 -9.94 2.93
CA GLY A 8 14.44 -8.63 3.54
C GLY A 8 14.76 -7.47 2.58
N LEU A 9 15.02 -6.33 3.16
CA LEU A 9 15.26 -5.04 2.50
C LEU A 9 16.35 -5.06 1.41
N GLY A 10 17.28 -6.01 1.46
CA GLY A 10 18.34 -6.16 0.46
C GLY A 10 17.84 -6.46 -0.95
N ASP A 11 16.76 -7.22 -1.10
CA ASP A 11 16.17 -7.52 -2.40
C ASP A 11 15.38 -6.36 -2.98
N VAL A 12 14.78 -5.53 -2.13
CA VAL A 12 14.10 -4.31 -2.55
C VAL A 12 15.08 -3.33 -3.17
N TYR A 13 16.28 -3.19 -2.60
CA TYR A 13 17.31 -2.31 -3.15
C TYR A 13 17.87 -2.78 -4.50
N LYS A 14 17.94 -4.08 -4.75
CA LYS A 14 18.40 -4.63 -6.04
C LYS A 14 17.43 -4.38 -7.20
N ARG A 15 16.17 -4.06 -6.90
CA ARG A 15 15.11 -3.82 -7.90
C ARG A 15 14.77 -2.36 -8.09
N GLN A 16 15.54 -1.46 -7.51
CA GLN A 16 15.35 -0.03 -7.70
C GLN A 16 15.82 0.41 -9.08
N THR A 17 15.18 1.45 -9.60
CA THR A 17 15.65 2.13 -10.80
C THR A 17 16.87 2.98 -10.48
N GLN A 18 17.81 3.05 -11.40
CA GLN A 18 18.96 3.94 -11.29
C GLN A 18 18.90 5.05 -12.34
N TYR A 19 19.38 6.22 -11.98
CA TYR A 19 19.53 7.32 -12.91
C TYR A 19 20.86 7.17 -13.67
N CYS A 20 20.79 7.27 -15.01
CA CYS A 20 21.93 7.33 -15.89
C CYS A 20 21.74 8.42 -16.93
N ASP A 21 22.82 9.06 -17.33
CA ASP A 21 22.80 10.00 -18.42
C ASP A 21 22.51 9.28 -19.74
N GLY A 22 21.55 9.82 -20.50
CA GLY A 22 21.20 9.31 -21.83
C GLY A 22 20.34 8.03 -21.84
N LYS A 23 20.16 7.46 -23.04
CA LYS A 23 19.26 6.34 -23.32
C LYS A 23 19.94 4.96 -23.10
N GLN A 24 20.85 4.85 -22.16
CA GLN A 24 21.54 3.60 -21.91
C GLN A 24 20.62 2.59 -21.24
N VAL A 25 20.50 1.40 -21.80
CA VAL A 25 19.76 0.30 -21.21
C VAL A 25 20.46 -0.20 -19.94
N GLN A 26 21.81 -0.25 -19.94
CA GLN A 26 22.60 -0.61 -18.78
C GLN A 26 23.46 0.55 -18.31
N CYS A 27 23.51 0.75 -17.02
CA CYS A 27 24.31 1.76 -16.34
C CYS A 27 25.41 1.11 -15.49
N ARG A 28 25.84 1.77 -14.41
CA ARG A 28 26.94 1.31 -13.56
C ARG A 28 26.71 -0.04 -12.90
N ASN A 29 25.45 -0.33 -12.52
CA ASN A 29 25.10 -1.57 -11.84
C ASN A 29 24.30 -2.47 -12.78
N ARG A 30 24.87 -3.61 -13.13
CA ARG A 30 24.16 -4.64 -13.89
C ARG A 30 23.00 -5.20 -13.07
N GLY A 31 21.89 -5.51 -13.73
CA GLY A 31 20.69 -6.04 -13.08
C GLY A 31 19.82 -4.99 -12.39
N TRP A 32 20.07 -3.71 -12.61
CA TRP A 32 19.25 -2.61 -12.16
C TRP A 32 18.58 -1.93 -13.35
N MET A 33 17.29 -1.71 -13.26
CA MET A 33 16.56 -0.98 -14.30
C MET A 33 17.00 0.47 -14.35
N THR A 34 17.31 0.96 -15.53
CA THR A 34 17.66 2.37 -15.73
C THR A 34 16.43 3.14 -16.14
N GLN A 35 16.26 4.35 -15.61
CA GLN A 35 15.09 5.19 -15.86
C GLN A 35 14.95 5.53 -17.36
N TRP A 36 16.01 5.99 -17.99
CA TRP A 36 16.01 6.34 -19.41
C TRP A 36 16.08 5.13 -20.33
N GLY A 37 16.74 4.06 -19.91
CA GLY A 37 16.80 2.80 -20.66
C GLY A 37 15.43 2.14 -20.74
N SER A 38 14.66 2.11 -19.65
CA SER A 38 13.31 1.56 -19.64
C SER A 38 12.37 2.40 -20.54
N LYS A 39 12.51 3.74 -20.50
CA LYS A 39 11.78 4.61 -21.42
C LYS A 39 12.16 4.34 -22.88
N ALA A 40 13.45 4.21 -23.19
CA ALA A 40 13.90 3.97 -24.57
C ALA A 40 13.38 2.62 -25.12
N LEU A 41 13.26 1.59 -24.28
CA LEU A 41 12.63 0.31 -24.66
C LEU A 41 11.13 0.47 -24.87
N GLY A 42 10.44 1.22 -24.00
CA GLY A 42 9.02 1.53 -24.17
C GLY A 42 8.73 2.31 -25.47
N ASP A 43 9.58 3.27 -25.81
CA ASP A 43 9.48 4.02 -27.08
C ASP A 43 9.68 3.12 -28.32
N GLN A 44 10.37 1.98 -28.18
CA GLN A 44 10.54 0.96 -29.20
C GLN A 44 9.39 -0.07 -29.24
N GLY A 45 8.39 0.07 -28.37
CA GLY A 45 7.21 -0.78 -28.34
C GLY A 45 7.33 -2.02 -27.45
N TYR A 46 8.38 -2.11 -26.61
CA TYR A 46 8.49 -3.20 -25.63
C TYR A 46 7.40 -3.08 -24.56
N SER A 47 6.76 -4.19 -24.24
CA SER A 47 5.80 -4.29 -23.13
C SER A 47 6.50 -4.16 -21.78
N ALA A 48 5.75 -3.87 -20.71
CA ALA A 48 6.28 -3.74 -19.38
C ALA A 48 7.05 -4.99 -18.91
N ILE A 49 6.53 -6.18 -19.22
CA ILE A 49 7.20 -7.44 -18.83
C ILE A 49 8.51 -7.69 -19.61
N GLU A 50 8.55 -7.32 -20.88
CA GLU A 50 9.76 -7.44 -21.70
C GLU A 50 10.82 -6.45 -21.22
N ILE A 51 10.43 -5.24 -20.85
CA ILE A 51 11.33 -4.26 -20.23
C ILE A 51 11.89 -4.82 -18.92
N LEU A 52 11.05 -5.32 -18.03
CA LEU A 52 11.50 -5.91 -16.77
C LEU A 52 12.45 -7.09 -16.99
N ARG A 53 12.15 -7.98 -17.94
CA ARG A 53 13.00 -9.12 -18.28
C ARG A 53 14.35 -8.73 -18.84
N THR A 54 14.42 -7.63 -19.57
CA THR A 54 15.69 -7.08 -20.09
C THR A 54 16.67 -6.71 -18.96
N PHE A 55 16.14 -6.23 -17.82
CA PHE A 55 16.97 -5.81 -16.68
C PHE A 55 17.17 -6.89 -15.64
N TYR A 56 16.16 -7.73 -15.39
CA TYR A 56 16.12 -8.64 -14.24
C TYR A 56 16.17 -10.13 -14.61
N GLY A 57 16.13 -10.46 -15.90
CA GLY A 57 16.19 -11.83 -16.38
C GLY A 57 14.84 -12.38 -16.86
N ASN A 58 14.91 -13.46 -17.66
CA ASN A 58 13.73 -14.03 -18.32
C ASN A 58 12.77 -14.77 -17.36
N ASP A 59 13.20 -15.07 -16.16
CA ASP A 59 12.41 -15.67 -15.09
C ASP A 59 11.53 -14.65 -14.34
N MET A 60 11.72 -13.35 -14.64
CA MET A 60 10.84 -12.30 -14.12
C MET A 60 9.42 -12.49 -14.64
N TYR A 61 8.46 -12.44 -13.73
CA TYR A 61 7.03 -12.43 -14.05
C TYR A 61 6.31 -11.35 -13.25
N ILE A 62 5.18 -10.89 -13.77
CA ILE A 62 4.27 -9.98 -13.07
C ILE A 62 3.15 -10.83 -12.50
N ASN A 63 3.01 -10.83 -11.18
CA ASN A 63 1.86 -11.45 -10.55
C ASN A 63 0.72 -10.41 -10.53
N VAL A 64 -0.36 -10.73 -11.23
CA VAL A 64 -1.57 -9.90 -11.24
C VAL A 64 -2.53 -10.52 -10.25
N ALA A 65 -2.72 -9.88 -9.11
CA ALA A 65 -3.75 -10.28 -8.18
C ALA A 65 -5.12 -9.83 -8.70
N GLU A 66 -6.07 -10.74 -8.79
CA GLU A 66 -7.45 -10.44 -9.21
C GLU A 66 -8.18 -9.53 -8.23
N ALA A 67 -7.81 -9.59 -6.96
CA ALA A 67 -8.25 -8.66 -5.94
C ALA A 67 -7.12 -8.41 -4.95
N ILE A 68 -6.71 -7.16 -4.85
CA ILE A 68 -5.84 -6.72 -3.78
C ILE A 68 -6.75 -6.02 -2.75
N SER A 69 -7.36 -6.84 -1.90
CA SER A 69 -8.02 -6.30 -0.72
C SER A 69 -6.95 -5.86 0.28
N GLY A 70 -7.08 -4.66 0.81
CA GLY A 70 -6.29 -4.22 1.94
C GLY A 70 -4.98 -3.49 1.65
N ILE A 71 -4.69 -3.08 0.42
CA ILE A 71 -3.56 -2.17 0.22
C ILE A 71 -3.87 -0.84 0.93
N PRO A 72 -2.95 -0.37 1.79
CA PRO A 72 -3.08 0.95 2.40
C PRO A 72 -3.22 2.02 1.31
N ALA A 73 -4.37 2.65 1.24
CA ALA A 73 -4.58 3.73 0.28
C ALA A 73 -3.94 5.01 0.79
N SER A 74 -3.45 5.83 -0.14
CA SER A 74 -2.99 7.16 0.19
C SER A 74 -4.13 8.02 0.75
N TRP A 75 -3.77 8.96 1.61
CA TRP A 75 -4.67 9.99 2.12
C TRP A 75 -5.48 10.65 0.99
N PRO A 76 -6.80 10.79 1.13
CA PRO A 76 -7.64 11.34 0.06
C PRO A 76 -7.49 12.86 -0.13
N GLY A 77 -6.77 13.54 0.76
CA GLY A 77 -6.58 15.00 0.72
C GLY A 77 -7.65 15.79 1.47
N TYR A 78 -8.56 15.11 2.18
CA TYR A 78 -9.63 15.73 2.99
C TYR A 78 -10.02 14.84 4.16
N ASP A 79 -10.53 15.44 5.22
CA ASP A 79 -10.97 14.74 6.42
C ASP A 79 -12.28 14.00 6.17
N LEU A 80 -12.46 12.85 6.85
CA LEU A 80 -13.73 12.13 6.87
C LEU A 80 -14.41 12.37 8.22
N ASP A 81 -15.61 12.90 8.19
CA ASP A 81 -16.43 13.22 9.35
C ASP A 81 -17.91 12.90 9.07
N ILE A 82 -18.77 13.13 10.05
CA ILE A 82 -20.23 12.93 9.93
C ILE A 82 -20.76 13.58 8.66
N GLY A 83 -21.49 12.78 7.88
CA GLY A 83 -22.06 13.19 6.59
C GLY A 83 -21.16 12.88 5.39
N ALA A 84 -19.90 12.52 5.57
CA ALA A 84 -19.07 12.00 4.50
C ALA A 84 -19.60 10.64 4.00
N SER A 85 -19.47 10.37 2.71
CA SER A 85 -19.89 9.10 2.13
C SER A 85 -19.02 8.68 0.95
N GLY A 86 -19.07 7.39 0.62
CA GLY A 86 -18.37 6.81 -0.52
C GLY A 86 -17.32 5.76 -0.15
N ASN A 87 -16.54 5.37 -1.15
CA ASN A 87 -15.60 4.25 -1.02
C ASN A 87 -14.51 4.46 0.04
N LYS A 88 -14.09 5.70 0.29
CA LYS A 88 -13.09 5.99 1.32
C LYS A 88 -13.63 5.80 2.73
N VAL A 89 -14.88 6.13 2.95
CA VAL A 89 -15.58 5.86 4.22
C VAL A 89 -15.72 4.35 4.41
N ARG A 90 -16.21 3.64 3.41
CA ARG A 90 -16.34 2.17 3.46
C ARG A 90 -15.00 1.50 3.75
N GLN A 91 -13.93 1.94 3.11
CA GLN A 91 -12.58 1.43 3.35
C GLN A 91 -12.16 1.58 4.82
N ILE A 92 -12.38 2.75 5.43
CA ILE A 92 -12.07 2.98 6.84
C ILE A 92 -12.91 2.10 7.75
N GLN A 93 -14.20 1.94 7.46
CA GLN A 93 -15.11 1.07 8.22
C GLN A 93 -14.63 -0.40 8.19
N GLU A 94 -14.29 -0.91 7.00
CA GLU A 94 -13.74 -2.27 6.84
C GLU A 94 -12.41 -2.46 7.58
N GLN A 95 -11.53 -1.46 7.52
CA GLN A 95 -10.25 -1.48 8.23
C GLN A 95 -10.43 -1.45 9.76
N LEU A 96 -11.33 -0.61 10.27
CA LEU A 96 -11.66 -0.56 11.69
C LEU A 96 -12.24 -1.90 12.17
N ASN A 97 -13.10 -2.53 11.38
CA ASN A 97 -13.65 -3.85 11.71
C ASN A 97 -12.56 -4.93 11.78
N THR A 98 -11.60 -4.92 10.86
CA THR A 98 -10.44 -5.83 10.92
C THR A 98 -9.57 -5.54 12.14
N ILE A 99 -9.35 -4.28 12.48
CA ILE A 99 -8.61 -3.87 13.68
C ILE A 99 -9.35 -4.32 14.94
N ALA A 100 -10.68 -4.25 14.96
CA ALA A 100 -11.51 -4.67 16.08
C ALA A 100 -11.33 -6.17 16.44
N GLU A 101 -10.96 -7.02 15.49
CA GLU A 101 -10.65 -8.44 15.76
C GLU A 101 -9.45 -8.59 16.71
N ALA A 102 -8.45 -7.73 16.58
CA ALA A 102 -7.26 -7.72 17.43
C ALA A 102 -7.41 -6.77 18.64
N TYR A 103 -8.24 -5.76 18.52
CA TYR A 103 -8.51 -4.74 19.55
C TYR A 103 -10.01 -4.64 19.82
N PRO A 104 -10.60 -5.56 20.59
CA PRO A 104 -12.07 -5.65 20.79
C PRO A 104 -12.71 -4.42 21.44
N ALA A 105 -11.92 -3.51 21.98
CA ALA A 105 -12.42 -2.22 22.49
C ALA A 105 -12.84 -1.26 21.38
N VAL A 106 -12.37 -1.46 20.13
CA VAL A 106 -12.82 -0.70 18.96
C VAL A 106 -14.17 -1.27 18.52
N PRO A 107 -15.27 -0.49 18.54
CA PRO A 107 -16.58 -0.98 18.12
C PRO A 107 -16.60 -1.35 16.63
N VAL A 108 -17.17 -2.51 16.31
CA VAL A 108 -17.47 -2.91 14.93
C VAL A 108 -18.61 -2.04 14.40
N VAL A 109 -18.49 -1.61 13.15
CA VAL A 109 -19.46 -0.74 12.47
C VAL A 109 -19.93 -1.39 11.16
N THR A 110 -21.11 -0.98 10.68
CA THR A 110 -21.57 -1.38 9.36
C THR A 110 -20.71 -0.71 8.29
N ALA A 111 -20.12 -1.50 7.38
CA ALA A 111 -19.31 -0.98 6.29
C ALA A 111 -20.19 -0.60 5.09
N ASP A 112 -21.04 0.40 5.28
CA ASP A 112 -22.00 0.91 4.29
C ASP A 112 -21.47 2.07 3.45
N GLY A 113 -20.33 2.65 3.86
CA GLY A 113 -19.74 3.81 3.21
C GLY A 113 -20.38 5.12 3.61
N ILE A 114 -21.13 5.16 4.72
CA ILE A 114 -21.74 6.37 5.28
C ILE A 114 -21.08 6.67 6.63
N TYR A 115 -20.48 7.85 6.78
CA TYR A 115 -19.86 8.27 8.02
C TYR A 115 -20.94 8.78 8.99
N GLY A 116 -21.50 7.88 9.74
CA GLY A 116 -22.50 8.16 10.77
C GLY A 116 -21.93 8.24 12.18
N PRO A 117 -22.79 8.46 13.20
CA PRO A 117 -22.39 8.53 14.60
C PRO A 117 -21.68 7.27 15.11
N GLU A 118 -22.03 6.09 14.60
CA GLU A 118 -21.39 4.82 14.97
C GLU A 118 -19.95 4.79 14.48
N THR A 119 -19.70 5.18 13.23
CA THR A 119 -18.36 5.30 12.66
C THR A 119 -17.53 6.33 13.43
N GLN A 120 -18.10 7.49 13.74
CA GLN A 120 -17.45 8.52 14.54
C GLN A 120 -17.02 7.99 15.92
N ASN A 121 -17.91 7.28 16.60
CA ASN A 121 -17.61 6.70 17.91
C ASN A 121 -16.48 5.65 17.82
N SER A 122 -16.52 4.78 16.80
CA SER A 122 -15.47 3.79 16.58
C SER A 122 -14.11 4.46 16.34
N VAL A 123 -14.06 5.51 15.51
CA VAL A 123 -12.85 6.31 15.28
C VAL A 123 -12.37 6.98 16.55
N ARG A 124 -13.25 7.56 17.37
CA ARG A 124 -12.89 8.20 18.64
C ARG A 124 -12.26 7.21 19.62
N ILE A 125 -12.81 6.01 19.72
CA ILE A 125 -12.26 4.96 20.57
C ILE A 125 -10.91 4.47 20.02
N PHE A 126 -10.79 4.28 18.69
CA PHE A 126 -9.52 3.99 18.04
C PHE A 126 -8.46 5.05 18.38
N GLN A 127 -8.78 6.32 18.23
CA GLN A 127 -7.91 7.44 18.57
C GLN A 127 -7.44 7.39 20.03
N SER A 128 -8.38 7.08 20.95
CA SER A 128 -8.05 6.92 22.38
C SER A 128 -7.04 5.80 22.63
N ILE A 129 -7.22 4.65 21.98
CA ILE A 129 -6.34 3.48 22.16
C ILE A 129 -4.93 3.77 21.63
N PHE A 130 -4.83 4.48 20.50
CA PHE A 130 -3.55 4.70 19.82
C PHE A 130 -2.94 6.08 20.10
N GLY A 131 -3.43 6.80 21.11
CA GLY A 131 -2.82 8.05 21.60
C GLY A 131 -2.95 9.23 20.65
N LEU A 132 -4.05 9.28 19.88
CA LEU A 132 -4.41 10.39 19.02
C LEU A 132 -5.45 11.30 19.69
N ASP A 133 -5.62 12.51 19.17
CA ASP A 133 -6.69 13.42 19.59
C ASP A 133 -8.07 12.79 19.31
N GLN A 134 -8.92 12.67 20.33
CA GLN A 134 -10.20 11.95 20.27
C GLN A 134 -11.31 12.80 19.60
N THR A 135 -11.04 13.26 18.39
CA THR A 135 -11.98 14.10 17.63
C THR A 135 -13.14 13.30 17.04
N GLY A 136 -12.92 12.03 16.75
CA GLY A 136 -13.82 11.20 15.96
C GLY A 136 -13.81 11.57 14.47
N ILE A 137 -12.82 12.32 14.02
CA ILE A 137 -12.60 12.68 12.62
C ILE A 137 -11.42 11.88 12.09
N VAL A 138 -11.53 11.34 10.89
CA VAL A 138 -10.38 10.73 10.22
C VAL A 138 -9.64 11.81 9.46
N ASP A 139 -8.77 12.50 10.19
CA ASP A 139 -7.79 13.45 9.69
C ASP A 139 -6.53 12.75 9.18
N TYR A 140 -5.54 13.49 8.69
CA TYR A 140 -4.29 12.94 8.17
C TYR A 140 -3.56 12.01 9.16
N PRO A 141 -3.31 12.38 10.43
CA PRO A 141 -2.68 11.49 11.41
C PRO A 141 -3.50 10.22 11.67
N THR A 142 -4.82 10.36 11.83
CA THR A 142 -5.73 9.24 12.10
C THR A 142 -5.78 8.28 10.90
N TRP A 143 -5.83 8.80 9.67
CA TRP A 143 -5.80 8.00 8.45
C TRP A 143 -4.57 7.08 8.44
N TYR A 144 -3.38 7.65 8.58
CA TYR A 144 -2.15 6.85 8.51
C TYR A 144 -1.97 5.92 9.69
N LYS A 145 -2.47 6.28 10.88
CA LYS A 145 -2.48 5.37 12.02
C LYS A 145 -3.42 4.18 11.80
N ILE A 146 -4.59 4.37 11.20
CA ILE A 146 -5.47 3.27 10.81
C ILE A 146 -4.78 2.36 9.80
N GLN A 147 -4.11 2.91 8.77
CA GLN A 147 -3.37 2.13 7.79
C GLN A 147 -2.24 1.31 8.44
N GLU A 148 -1.46 1.92 9.34
CA GLU A 148 -0.36 1.27 10.07
C GLU A 148 -0.87 0.06 10.87
N ILE A 149 -1.88 0.26 11.69
CA ILE A 149 -2.43 -0.80 12.55
C ILE A 149 -3.12 -1.88 11.72
N TYR A 150 -3.86 -1.48 10.67
CA TYR A 150 -4.50 -2.43 9.75
C TYR A 150 -3.48 -3.36 9.09
N VAL A 151 -2.36 -2.84 8.57
CA VAL A 151 -1.28 -3.65 7.99
C VAL A 151 -0.70 -4.61 9.02
N ALA A 152 -0.50 -4.15 10.25
CA ALA A 152 0.05 -4.96 11.33
C ALA A 152 -0.87 -6.14 11.72
N VAL A 153 -2.19 -5.90 11.82
CA VAL A 153 -3.14 -6.94 12.25
C VAL A 153 -3.57 -7.87 11.13
N SER A 154 -3.67 -7.37 9.90
CA SER A 154 -4.09 -8.16 8.73
C SER A 154 -2.96 -9.02 8.15
N ARG A 155 -1.71 -8.84 8.60
CA ARG A 155 -0.51 -9.53 8.10
C ARG A 155 -0.29 -9.46 6.59
N ILE A 156 -0.86 -8.45 5.95
CA ILE A 156 -0.72 -8.23 4.49
C ILE A 156 0.76 -8.06 4.09
N ALA A 157 1.60 -7.53 4.97
CA ALA A 157 3.02 -7.39 4.74
C ALA A 157 3.81 -8.72 4.85
N GLU A 158 3.21 -9.76 5.42
CA GLU A 158 3.79 -11.10 5.49
C GLU A 158 3.44 -11.88 4.23
N LEU A 159 4.17 -11.66 3.15
CA LEU A 159 4.10 -12.51 1.96
C LEU A 159 4.57 -13.92 2.36
N ARG A 160 3.64 -14.87 2.38
CA ARG A 160 3.92 -16.29 2.52
C ARG A 160 4.43 -16.87 1.20
#